data_3328ea1e917f4a3e85ca894425e2490f
#
_entry.id   3328ea1e917f4a3e85ca894425e2490f
#
_cell.length_a   1.000
_cell.length_b   1.000
_cell.length_c   1.000
_cell.angle_alpha   90.00
_cell.angle_beta   90.00
_cell.angle_gamma   90.00
#
_symmetry.space_group_name_H-M   'P 1'
#
loop_
_entity.id
_entity.type
_entity.pdbx_description
1 polymer ?
#
loop_
_entity_poly.entity_id
_entity_poly.type
_entity_poly.pdbx_seq_one_letter_code
_entity_poly.pdbx_strand_id
1 'polypeptide(L)'
;MTIYEGRRTIDGLVVTADGKRLDEHYEIKRFTRFGFEWTYEGESPQQLALAILFDRLADKERAIQLSEPFMKTDIANLDNDWKLTSEEIDAFVRGNPQAE
;
A
#
# COMPACT_ATOMS: atom_id res chain seq x y z
N MET A 1 5.39 -7.33 14.64
CA MET A 1 4.28 -6.76 13.83
C MET A 1 4.74 -5.43 13.25
N THR A 2 4.50 -5.23 11.97
CA THR A 2 4.82 -3.96 11.31
C THR A 2 3.59 -3.08 11.30
N ILE A 3 3.77 -1.79 11.55
CA ILE A 3 2.69 -0.82 11.50
C ILE A 3 2.95 0.16 10.37
N TYR A 4 2.01 0.21 9.43
CA TYR A 4 2.04 1.14 8.30
C TYR A 4 1.13 2.31 8.64
N GLU A 5 1.63 3.52 8.43
CA GLU A 5 0.88 4.73 8.76
C GLU A 5 0.99 5.73 7.63
N GLY A 6 -0.10 6.47 7.41
CA GLY A 6 -0.11 7.56 6.46
C GLY A 6 -0.72 8.78 7.08
N ARG A 7 -0.19 9.95 6.72
CA ARG A 7 -0.71 11.23 7.20
C ARG A 7 -0.61 12.28 6.10
N ARG A 8 -1.60 13.15 6.09
CA ARG A 8 -1.56 14.34 5.24
C ARG A 8 -1.05 15.50 6.07
N THR A 9 0.08 16.07 5.67
CA THR A 9 0.69 17.18 6.39
C THR A 9 0.75 18.39 5.49
N ILE A 10 1.05 19.55 6.09
CA ILE A 10 1.21 20.79 5.34
C ILE A 10 2.37 20.69 4.34
N ASP A 11 3.34 19.81 4.60
CA ASP A 11 4.50 19.62 3.74
C ASP A 11 4.33 18.45 2.78
N GLY A 12 3.12 17.85 2.71
CA GLY A 12 2.83 16.75 1.82
C GLY A 12 2.42 15.49 2.55
N LEU A 13 2.38 14.38 1.82
CA LEU A 13 1.96 13.10 2.36
C LEU A 13 3.16 12.38 2.96
N VAL A 14 2.94 11.75 4.12
CA VAL A 14 3.98 10.97 4.80
C VAL A 14 3.46 9.55 5.00
N VAL A 15 4.17 8.57 4.47
CA VAL A 15 3.84 7.15 4.66
C VAL A 15 5.05 6.44 5.25
N THR A 16 4.82 5.73 6.34
CA THR A 16 5.91 5.04 7.05
C THR A 16 5.55 3.58 7.32
N ALA A 17 6.59 2.76 7.47
CA ALA A 17 6.50 1.40 7.96
C ALA A 17 7.37 1.34 9.21
N ASP A 18 6.75 1.14 10.36
CA ASP A 18 7.43 1.18 11.67
C ASP A 18 8.26 2.45 11.84
N GLY A 19 7.68 3.58 11.42
CA GLY A 19 8.31 4.89 11.59
C GLY A 19 9.31 5.28 10.53
N LYS A 20 9.64 4.39 9.60
CA LYS A 20 10.58 4.67 8.52
C LYS A 20 9.83 4.92 7.22
N ARG A 21 10.29 5.88 6.44
CA ARG A 21 9.65 6.22 5.17
C ARG A 21 9.50 4.98 4.30
N LEU A 22 8.29 4.74 3.79
CA LEU A 22 8.03 3.64 2.87
C LEU A 22 8.41 4.06 1.45
N ASP A 23 9.24 3.23 0.80
CA ASP A 23 9.65 3.48 -0.59
C ASP A 23 8.48 3.17 -1.54
N GLU A 24 8.35 3.96 -2.59
CA GLU A 24 7.31 3.76 -3.61
C GLU A 24 7.51 2.49 -4.44
N HIS A 25 8.72 1.96 -4.47
CA HIS A 25 9.07 0.75 -5.22
C HIS A 25 8.78 0.86 -6.72
N TYR A 26 9.12 2.01 -7.29
CA TYR A 26 8.96 2.22 -8.74
C TYR A 26 9.78 1.23 -9.56
N GLU A 27 10.84 0.69 -8.98
CA GLU A 27 11.67 -0.31 -9.68
C GLU A 27 10.92 -1.61 -9.91
N ILE A 28 9.88 -1.89 -9.12
CA ILE A 28 9.06 -3.10 -9.26
C ILE A 28 7.97 -2.87 -10.30
N LYS A 29 7.20 -1.82 -10.12
CA LYS A 29 6.16 -1.43 -11.06
C LYS A 29 5.78 0.02 -10.79
N ARG A 30 5.65 0.80 -11.85
CA ARG A 30 5.27 2.20 -11.72
C ARG A 30 3.85 2.39 -12.23
N PHE A 31 2.91 2.54 -11.32
CA PHE A 31 1.52 2.83 -11.67
C PHE A 31 1.29 4.33 -11.84
N THR A 32 2.09 5.14 -11.16
CA THR A 32 1.95 6.59 -11.15
C THR A 32 3.34 7.24 -11.07
N ARG A 33 3.43 8.51 -11.48
CA ARG A 33 4.65 9.29 -11.28
C ARG A 33 4.50 10.30 -10.16
N PHE A 34 3.38 10.27 -9.43
CA PHE A 34 3.04 11.32 -8.47
C PHE A 34 3.12 10.85 -7.03
N GLY A 35 3.68 9.67 -6.77
CA GLY A 35 3.83 9.16 -5.41
C GLY A 35 2.57 8.49 -4.90
N PHE A 36 2.46 8.40 -3.57
CA PHE A 36 1.35 7.72 -2.93
C PHE A 36 0.12 8.62 -2.81
N GLU A 37 -1.05 7.99 -2.80
CA GLU A 37 -2.30 8.62 -2.43
C GLU A 37 -3.23 7.57 -1.83
N TRP A 38 -4.37 8.02 -1.33
CA TRP A 38 -5.38 7.15 -0.76
C TRP A 38 -6.71 7.89 -0.69
N THR A 39 -7.77 7.23 -0.22
CA THR A 39 -9.15 7.72 -0.10
C THR A 39 -9.96 7.63 -1.37
N TYR A 40 -9.37 7.19 -2.49
CA TYR A 40 -10.08 7.01 -3.76
C TYR A 40 -9.37 5.91 -4.55
N GLU A 41 -10.02 5.44 -5.62
CA GLU A 41 -9.42 4.44 -6.52
C GLU A 41 -8.62 5.15 -7.61
N GLY A 42 -7.42 4.68 -7.86
CA GLY A 42 -6.57 5.27 -8.89
C GLY A 42 -5.16 4.73 -8.87
N GLU A 43 -4.32 5.33 -9.72
CA GLU A 43 -2.95 4.85 -9.91
C GLU A 43 -2.06 5.14 -8.71
N SER A 44 -2.19 6.30 -8.10
CA SER A 44 -1.38 6.62 -6.92
C SER A 44 -1.79 5.79 -5.71
N PRO A 45 -3.08 5.56 -5.43
CA PRO A 45 -3.46 4.58 -4.43
C PRO A 45 -2.98 3.17 -4.74
N GLN A 46 -2.95 2.76 -6.01
CA GLN A 46 -2.44 1.44 -6.38
C GLN A 46 -0.93 1.34 -6.13
N GLN A 47 -0.18 2.43 -6.32
CA GLN A 47 1.23 2.46 -5.99
C GLN A 47 1.45 2.25 -4.50
N LEU A 48 0.60 2.83 -3.66
CA LEU A 48 0.68 2.62 -2.21
C LEU A 48 0.37 1.16 -1.87
N ALA A 49 -0.65 0.58 -2.51
CA ALA A 49 -0.99 -0.83 -2.30
C ALA A 49 0.21 -1.72 -2.64
N LEU A 50 0.84 -1.48 -3.79
CA LEU A 50 2.02 -2.25 -4.20
C LEU A 50 3.14 -2.14 -3.17
N ALA A 51 3.43 -0.94 -2.70
CA ALA A 51 4.54 -0.70 -1.77
C ALA A 51 4.30 -1.42 -0.43
N ILE A 52 3.09 -1.33 0.10
CA ILE A 52 2.76 -2.01 1.36
C ILE A 52 2.86 -3.52 1.19
N LEU A 53 2.27 -4.05 0.11
CA LEU A 53 2.28 -5.49 -0.14
C LEU A 53 3.70 -6.01 -0.33
N PHE A 54 4.52 -5.29 -1.09
CA PHE A 54 5.89 -5.73 -1.30
C PHE A 54 6.70 -5.68 0.00
N ASP A 55 6.53 -4.62 0.78
CA ASP A 55 7.24 -4.51 2.06
C ASP A 55 6.90 -5.70 2.96
N ARG A 56 5.63 -6.11 2.95
CA ARG A 56 5.18 -7.20 3.82
C ARG A 56 5.54 -8.58 3.27
N LEU A 57 5.38 -8.80 1.95
CA LEU A 57 5.49 -10.13 1.35
C LEU A 57 6.88 -10.44 0.81
N ALA A 58 7.65 -9.41 0.45
CA ALA A 58 8.95 -9.55 -0.21
C ALA A 58 8.84 -10.40 -1.49
N ASP A 59 7.69 -10.32 -2.17
CA ASP A 59 7.38 -11.10 -3.37
C ASP A 59 6.77 -10.13 -4.38
N LYS A 60 7.57 -9.73 -5.38
CA LYS A 60 7.15 -8.68 -6.29
C LYS A 60 5.97 -9.08 -7.16
N GLU A 61 5.93 -10.34 -7.60
CA GLU A 61 4.83 -10.79 -8.47
C GLU A 61 3.51 -10.81 -7.74
N ARG A 62 3.50 -11.31 -6.51
CA ARG A 62 2.28 -11.31 -5.70
C ARG A 62 1.87 -9.89 -5.35
N ALA A 63 2.84 -9.02 -5.04
CA ALA A 63 2.53 -7.63 -4.74
C ALA A 63 1.87 -6.95 -5.93
N ILE A 64 2.38 -7.18 -7.13
CA ILE A 64 1.78 -6.60 -8.34
C ILE A 64 0.37 -7.14 -8.54
N GLN A 65 0.19 -8.47 -8.45
CA GLN A 65 -1.11 -9.09 -8.69
C GLN A 65 -2.16 -8.65 -7.68
N LEU A 66 -1.77 -8.48 -6.42
CA LEU A 66 -2.70 -8.09 -5.37
C LEU A 66 -2.90 -6.59 -5.26
N SER A 67 -2.10 -5.78 -5.96
CA SER A 67 -2.12 -4.32 -5.77
C SER A 67 -3.49 -3.72 -6.11
N GLU A 68 -4.12 -4.15 -7.21
CA GLU A 68 -5.41 -3.59 -7.60
C GLU A 68 -6.53 -3.99 -6.62
N PRO A 69 -6.72 -5.28 -6.30
CA PRO A 69 -7.77 -5.62 -5.33
C PRO A 69 -7.52 -5.00 -3.96
N PHE A 70 -6.26 -4.93 -3.49
CA PHE A 70 -5.97 -4.28 -2.21
C PHE A 70 -6.27 -2.80 -2.26
N MET A 71 -5.93 -2.15 -3.37
CA MET A 71 -6.23 -0.74 -3.56
C MET A 71 -7.74 -0.49 -3.48
N LYS A 72 -8.54 -1.33 -4.15
CA LYS A 72 -9.98 -1.11 -4.21
C LYS A 72 -10.68 -1.38 -2.89
N THR A 73 -10.26 -2.43 -2.15
CA THR A 73 -10.94 -2.80 -0.92
C THR A 73 -10.45 -2.02 0.30
N ASP A 74 -9.17 -1.67 0.34
CA ASP A 74 -8.56 -1.11 1.53
C ASP A 74 -8.08 0.32 1.34
N ILE A 75 -7.19 0.56 0.37
CA ILE A 75 -6.53 1.86 0.23
C ILE A 75 -7.55 2.96 -0.12
N ALA A 76 -8.47 2.66 -1.02
CA ALA A 76 -9.46 3.65 -1.46
C ALA A 76 -10.42 4.06 -0.34
N ASN A 77 -10.51 3.27 0.71
CA ASN A 77 -11.43 3.50 1.82
C ASN A 77 -10.73 3.99 3.09
N LEU A 78 -9.44 4.32 3.01
CA LEU A 78 -8.72 4.85 4.15
C LEU A 78 -9.12 6.31 4.42
N ASP A 79 -9.01 6.70 5.70
CA ASP A 79 -9.21 8.10 6.08
C ASP A 79 -7.98 8.93 5.72
N ASN A 80 -8.05 10.24 5.96
CA ASN A 80 -6.91 11.13 5.67
C ASN A 80 -5.65 10.70 6.42
N ASP A 81 -5.79 10.35 7.68
CA ASP A 81 -4.72 9.74 8.46
C ASP A 81 -5.15 8.31 8.76
N TRP A 82 -4.24 7.36 8.56
CA TRP A 82 -4.60 5.95 8.67
C TRP A 82 -3.46 5.13 9.26
N LYS A 83 -3.84 3.95 9.74
CA LYS A 83 -2.90 2.98 10.27
C LYS A 83 -3.36 1.59 9.86
N LEU A 84 -2.43 0.79 9.33
CA LEU A 84 -2.67 -0.61 8.99
C LEU A 84 -1.56 -1.44 9.62
N THR A 85 -1.91 -2.63 10.09
CA THR A 85 -0.92 -3.55 10.66
C THR A 85 -0.60 -4.64 9.66
N SER A 86 0.59 -5.25 9.82
CA SER A 86 0.96 -6.39 8.99
C SER A 86 -0.03 -7.54 9.13
N GLU A 87 -0.68 -7.67 10.30
CA GLU A 87 -1.71 -8.69 10.48
C GLU A 87 -2.92 -8.44 9.62
N GLU A 88 -3.31 -7.18 9.45
CA GLU A 88 -4.40 -6.82 8.55
C GLU A 88 -4.04 -7.10 7.09
N ILE A 89 -2.78 -6.81 6.72
CA ILE A 89 -2.29 -7.13 5.39
C ILE A 89 -2.34 -8.64 5.16
N ASP A 90 -1.87 -9.42 6.13
CA ASP A 90 -1.89 -10.89 6.04
C ASP A 90 -3.30 -11.42 5.88
N ALA A 91 -4.27 -10.84 6.59
CA ALA A 91 -5.67 -11.24 6.48
C ALA A 91 -6.21 -11.00 5.07
N PHE A 92 -5.87 -9.84 4.48
CA PHE A 92 -6.26 -9.55 3.11
C PHE A 92 -5.66 -10.59 2.16
N VAL A 93 -4.36 -10.89 2.30
CA VAL A 93 -3.67 -11.83 1.42
C VAL A 93 -4.30 -13.22 1.51
N ARG A 94 -4.65 -13.68 2.72
CA ARG A 94 -5.29 -14.98 2.89
C ARG A 94 -6.65 -15.04 2.20
N GLY A 95 -7.35 -13.93 2.12
CA GLY A 95 -8.65 -13.86 1.46
C GLY A 95 -8.56 -13.74 -0.05
N ASN A 96 -7.34 -13.66 -0.62
CA ASN A 96 -7.14 -13.47 -2.06
C ASN A 96 -6.08 -14.44 -2.60
N PRO A 97 -6.28 -15.77 -2.45
CA PRO A 97 -5.25 -16.73 -2.82
C PRO A 97 -5.05 -16.88 -4.34
N GLN A 98 -5.95 -16.34 -5.15
CA GLN A 98 -5.86 -16.47 -6.60
C GLN A 98 -4.64 -15.75 -7.18
N ALA A 99 -3.95 -14.97 -6.42
CA ALA A 99 -2.75 -14.25 -6.86
C ALA A 99 -1.51 -15.12 -6.87
N GLU A 100 -1.69 -16.41 -7.05
CA GLU A 100 -0.57 -17.34 -7.11
C GLU A 100 -0.02 -17.46 -8.51
#